data_d63b9e66763e22e7006e4e3915677f41
#
_entry.id   d63b9e66763e22e7006e4e3915677f41
#
_cell.length_a   1.000
_cell.length_b   1.000
_cell.length_c   1.000
_cell.angle_alpha   90.00
_cell.angle_beta   90.00
_cell.angle_gamma   90.00
#
_symmetry.space_group_name_H-M   'P 1'
#
loop_
_entity.id
_entity.type
_entity.pdbx_description
1 polymer ?
#
loop_
_entity_poly.entity_id
_entity_poly.type
_entity_poly.pdbx_seq_one_letter_code
_entity_poly.pdbx_strand_id
1 'polypeptide(L)'
;MRANDADSWTSSAVGPTLGAALPGLRGLDHIGITVPDIEEATRFLVDVLGCEYLYTLGPIKDDDGAWMSDHLNVHPRAVARTIRFFRCGLNPVIEVFEYSAPDQRRAVPRNSDVGGHHVALYVDDLDAAVEFLRQRGVAVLGDPTASVGPHKGQRWVYFVAPWGGQFELVSYPEGRAWYLEHDPASSS
;
A
#
# COMPACT_ATOMS: atom_id res chain seq x y z
N MET A 1 18.65 -19.76 1.22
CA MET A 1 18.23 -19.44 -0.15
C MET A 1 19.45 -19.61 -1.05
N ARG A 2 19.42 -20.51 -2.03
CA ARG A 2 20.59 -20.76 -2.88
C ARG A 2 20.72 -19.61 -3.87
N ALA A 3 21.90 -19.02 -3.98
CA ALA A 3 22.27 -18.09 -5.03
C ALA A 3 22.23 -18.85 -6.36
N ASN A 4 21.22 -18.62 -7.17
CA ASN A 4 21.18 -19.03 -8.55
C ASN A 4 20.50 -17.96 -9.39
N ASP A 5 21.22 -17.55 -10.42
CA ASP A 5 20.79 -16.81 -11.60
C ASP A 5 20.45 -15.33 -11.41
N ALA A 6 21.49 -14.53 -11.11
CA ALA A 6 21.43 -13.07 -11.21
C ALA A 6 21.37 -12.54 -12.67
N ASP A 7 21.47 -13.41 -13.69
CA ASP A 7 21.70 -13.00 -15.09
C ASP A 7 20.46 -13.06 -16.01
N SER A 8 19.25 -13.32 -15.49
CA SER A 8 18.07 -13.46 -16.37
C SER A 8 17.10 -12.25 -16.37
N TRP A 9 17.44 -11.16 -15.70
CA TRP A 9 16.59 -9.96 -15.71
C TRP A 9 16.98 -9.06 -16.88
N THR A 10 16.44 -9.33 -18.07
CA THR A 10 16.48 -8.38 -19.18
C THR A 10 15.43 -7.31 -18.93
N SER A 11 15.85 -6.10 -18.58
CA SER A 11 15.01 -4.92 -18.60
C SER A 11 14.66 -4.59 -20.04
N SER A 12 13.53 -5.08 -20.53
CA SER A 12 12.91 -4.50 -21.73
C SER A 12 12.18 -3.24 -21.25
N ALA A 13 12.83 -2.08 -21.40
CA ALA A 13 12.19 -0.79 -21.23
C ALA A 13 11.09 -0.63 -22.30
N VAL A 14 9.88 -1.11 -22.00
CA VAL A 14 8.69 -0.73 -22.75
C VAL A 14 8.33 0.66 -22.26
N GLY A 15 8.92 1.68 -22.88
CA GLY A 15 8.43 3.05 -22.72
C GLY A 15 6.97 3.14 -23.16
N PRO A 16 6.13 4.00 -22.52
CA PRO A 16 4.74 4.13 -22.92
C PRO A 16 4.67 4.56 -24.40
N THR A 17 3.94 3.78 -25.19
CA THR A 17 3.58 4.18 -26.54
C THR A 17 2.69 5.40 -26.41
N LEU A 18 3.20 6.59 -26.69
CA LEU A 18 2.45 7.84 -26.70
C LEU A 18 1.25 7.69 -27.64
N GLY A 19 0.04 7.61 -27.10
CA GLY A 19 -1.19 7.52 -27.88
C GLY A 19 -2.27 6.57 -27.33
N ALA A 20 -1.94 5.64 -26.41
CA ALA A 20 -2.88 4.67 -25.84
C ALA A 20 -2.97 4.71 -24.31
N ALA A 21 -2.50 5.77 -23.68
CA ALA A 21 -2.53 5.93 -22.22
C ALA A 21 -3.84 6.57 -21.75
N LEU A 22 -4.18 6.38 -20.48
CA LEU A 22 -5.32 7.04 -19.84
C LEU A 22 -5.18 8.57 -19.97
N PRO A 23 -6.11 9.26 -20.65
CA PRO A 23 -6.01 10.70 -20.86
C PRO A 23 -5.95 11.47 -19.54
N GLY A 24 -4.94 12.33 -19.41
CA GLY A 24 -4.80 13.21 -18.25
C GLY A 24 -4.30 12.54 -16.96
N LEU A 25 -3.81 11.30 -17.00
CA LEU A 25 -3.21 10.64 -15.83
C LEU A 25 -2.05 11.48 -15.28
N ARG A 26 -2.12 11.85 -14.02
CA ARG A 26 -1.08 12.62 -13.30
C ARG A 26 -0.31 11.81 -12.25
N GLY A 27 -0.87 10.70 -11.80
CA GLY A 27 -0.26 9.85 -10.78
C GLY A 27 -1.29 9.09 -9.95
N LEU A 28 -0.83 8.44 -8.90
CA LEU A 28 -1.68 7.80 -7.91
C LEU A 28 -2.24 8.86 -6.96
N ASP A 29 -3.58 8.88 -6.78
CA ASP A 29 -4.25 9.80 -5.88
C ASP A 29 -4.33 9.24 -4.46
N HIS A 30 -4.95 8.05 -4.30
CA HIS A 30 -5.07 7.36 -3.03
C HIS A 30 -5.07 5.84 -3.21
N ILE A 31 -4.98 5.14 -2.09
CA ILE A 31 -5.17 3.69 -1.99
C ILE A 31 -6.35 3.45 -1.06
N GLY A 32 -7.39 2.76 -1.55
CA GLY A 32 -8.54 2.34 -0.75
C GLY A 32 -8.29 1.00 -0.09
N ILE A 33 -8.50 0.92 1.24
CA ILE A 33 -8.42 -0.33 2.00
C ILE A 33 -9.67 -0.52 2.85
N THR A 34 -10.13 -1.75 3.00
CA THR A 34 -11.26 -2.09 3.88
C THR A 34 -10.76 -2.77 5.14
N VAL A 35 -11.23 -2.29 6.28
CA VAL A 35 -10.85 -2.80 7.61
C VAL A 35 -12.09 -3.26 8.39
N PRO A 36 -11.95 -4.18 9.34
CA PRO A 36 -13.06 -4.65 10.17
C PRO A 36 -13.49 -3.66 11.26
N ASP A 37 -12.59 -2.76 11.69
CA ASP A 37 -12.78 -1.78 12.74
C ASP A 37 -12.01 -0.50 12.40
N ILE A 38 -12.74 0.58 12.15
CA ILE A 38 -12.17 1.87 11.74
C ILE A 38 -11.40 2.55 12.89
N GLU A 39 -11.80 2.32 14.13
CA GLU A 39 -11.12 2.93 15.29
C GLU A 39 -9.79 2.24 15.57
N GLU A 40 -9.72 0.91 15.43
CA GLU A 40 -8.46 0.17 15.51
C GLU A 40 -7.49 0.62 14.41
N ALA A 41 -7.98 0.72 13.17
CA ALA A 41 -7.18 1.17 12.04
C ALA A 41 -6.70 2.62 12.24
N THR A 42 -7.56 3.50 12.76
CA THR A 42 -7.18 4.89 13.04
C THR A 42 -6.05 4.97 14.06
N ARG A 43 -6.19 4.26 15.20
CA ARG A 43 -5.11 4.23 16.21
C ARG A 43 -3.81 3.72 15.63
N PHE A 44 -3.86 2.66 14.82
CA PHE A 44 -2.66 2.13 14.21
C PHE A 44 -2.00 3.12 13.23
N LEU A 45 -2.79 3.70 12.33
CA LEU A 45 -2.27 4.64 11.33
C LEU A 45 -1.74 5.94 11.98
N VAL A 46 -2.43 6.46 12.98
CA VAL A 46 -2.04 7.74 13.63
C VAL A 46 -0.96 7.51 14.69
N ASP A 47 -1.19 6.62 15.67
CA ASP A 47 -0.35 6.51 16.85
C ASP A 47 0.90 5.65 16.61
N VAL A 48 0.84 4.72 15.66
CA VAL A 48 1.98 3.84 15.32
C VAL A 48 2.70 4.31 14.08
N LEU A 49 2.00 4.53 12.97
CA LEU A 49 2.64 4.92 11.70
C LEU A 49 2.86 6.43 11.56
N GLY A 50 2.24 7.25 12.42
CA GLY A 50 2.37 8.71 12.37
C GLY A 50 1.67 9.36 11.18
N CYS A 51 0.66 8.70 10.59
CA CYS A 51 -0.14 9.29 9.53
C CYS A 51 -1.04 10.40 10.11
N GLU A 52 -1.25 11.46 9.35
CA GLU A 52 -2.17 12.53 9.70
C GLU A 52 -3.60 12.15 9.32
N TYR A 53 -4.51 12.21 10.28
CA TYR A 53 -5.94 12.12 9.99
C TYR A 53 -6.42 13.39 9.29
N LEU A 54 -7.16 13.25 8.18
CA LEU A 54 -7.64 14.39 7.40
C LEU A 54 -9.13 14.66 7.66
N TYR A 55 -10.00 13.70 7.34
CA TYR A 55 -11.45 13.83 7.51
C TYR A 55 -12.17 12.49 7.47
N THR A 56 -13.46 12.51 7.82
CA THR A 56 -14.38 11.37 7.78
C THR A 56 -15.56 11.66 6.86
N LEU A 57 -15.99 10.64 6.13
CA LEU A 57 -17.23 10.58 5.37
C LEU A 57 -18.10 9.41 5.84
N GLY A 58 -19.36 9.41 5.40
CA GLY A 58 -20.31 8.34 5.63
C GLY A 58 -21.41 8.69 6.65
N PRO A 59 -22.40 7.80 6.87
CA PRO A 59 -22.54 6.55 6.13
C PRO A 59 -23.00 6.76 4.68
N ILE A 60 -22.56 5.87 3.76
CA ILE A 60 -23.05 5.81 2.39
C ILE A 60 -23.81 4.49 2.23
N LYS A 61 -25.03 4.57 1.78
CA LYS A 61 -25.93 3.42 1.54
C LYS A 61 -26.99 3.75 0.49
N ASP A 62 -27.59 2.72 -0.06
CA ASP A 62 -28.79 2.81 -0.87
C ASP A 62 -29.78 1.74 -0.38
N ASP A 63 -30.93 2.18 0.16
CA ASP A 63 -31.86 1.28 0.80
C ASP A 63 -32.72 0.51 -0.20
N ASP A 64 -33.00 1.05 -1.39
CA ASP A 64 -33.97 0.52 -2.33
C ASP A 64 -33.41 0.19 -3.72
N GLY A 65 -32.37 0.92 -4.15
CA GLY A 65 -31.81 0.83 -5.48
C GLY A 65 -30.62 -0.15 -5.63
N ALA A 66 -29.88 0.05 -6.70
CA ALA A 66 -28.69 -0.70 -7.05
C ALA A 66 -27.43 0.19 -7.09
N TRP A 67 -27.51 1.42 -6.57
CA TRP A 67 -26.41 2.38 -6.68
C TRP A 67 -25.12 1.84 -6.07
N MET A 68 -25.20 1.15 -4.91
CA MET A 68 -24.04 0.58 -4.24
C MET A 68 -23.32 -0.47 -5.10
N SER A 69 -24.09 -1.34 -5.79
CA SER A 69 -23.50 -2.34 -6.69
C SER A 69 -22.99 -1.72 -7.98
N ASP A 70 -23.75 -0.79 -8.56
CA ASP A 70 -23.45 -0.24 -9.87
C ASP A 70 -22.26 0.72 -9.86
N HIS A 71 -22.02 1.42 -8.72
CA HIS A 71 -20.98 2.42 -8.61
C HIS A 71 -19.77 1.97 -7.76
N LEU A 72 -19.99 1.11 -6.74
CA LEU A 72 -18.93 0.70 -5.82
C LEU A 72 -18.56 -0.78 -5.94
N ASN A 73 -19.24 -1.53 -6.81
CA ASN A 73 -19.04 -2.98 -6.98
C ASN A 73 -19.10 -3.75 -5.64
N VAL A 74 -20.07 -3.38 -4.80
CA VAL A 74 -20.35 -4.04 -3.52
C VAL A 74 -21.75 -4.62 -3.52
N HIS A 75 -22.13 -5.41 -2.49
CA HIS A 75 -23.49 -5.88 -2.36
C HIS A 75 -24.48 -4.70 -2.35
N PRO A 76 -25.64 -4.76 -3.05
CA PRO A 76 -26.60 -3.65 -3.12
C PRO A 76 -27.04 -3.12 -1.74
N ARG A 77 -27.07 -4.00 -0.73
CA ARG A 77 -27.39 -3.63 0.68
C ARG A 77 -26.16 -3.43 1.54
N ALA A 78 -24.98 -3.24 0.95
CA ALA A 78 -23.80 -2.84 1.70
C ALA A 78 -23.97 -1.41 2.24
N VAL A 79 -23.34 -1.16 3.37
CA VAL A 79 -23.24 0.18 3.97
C VAL A 79 -21.76 0.48 4.17
N ALA A 80 -21.24 1.50 3.53
CA ALA A 80 -19.97 2.10 3.92
C ALA A 80 -20.25 2.92 5.19
N ARG A 81 -20.04 2.32 6.36
CA ARG A 81 -20.41 2.90 7.66
C ARG A 81 -19.61 4.15 7.94
N THR A 82 -18.31 4.04 7.71
CA THR A 82 -17.34 5.11 7.95
C THR A 82 -16.24 5.00 6.92
N ILE A 83 -15.81 6.14 6.41
CA ILE A 83 -14.68 6.28 5.49
C ILE A 83 -13.78 7.34 6.10
N ARG A 84 -12.50 7.02 6.33
CA ARG A 84 -11.50 7.97 6.85
C ARG A 84 -10.33 8.12 5.90
N PHE A 85 -9.85 9.32 5.79
CA PHE A 85 -8.71 9.67 4.96
C PHE A 85 -7.50 10.02 5.82
N PHE A 86 -6.35 9.42 5.47
CA PHE A 86 -5.09 9.61 6.19
C PHE A 86 -3.98 9.95 5.21
N ARG A 87 -3.17 10.94 5.53
CA ARG A 87 -1.95 11.27 4.80
C ARG A 87 -0.76 10.66 5.53
N CYS A 88 -0.02 9.76 4.87
CA CYS A 88 1.17 9.14 5.40
C CYS A 88 2.40 9.69 4.69
N GLY A 89 3.12 10.59 5.36
CA GLY A 89 4.26 11.30 4.78
C GLY A 89 3.84 12.42 3.82
N LEU A 90 4.60 12.63 2.75
CA LEU A 90 4.40 13.75 1.83
C LEU A 90 3.23 13.55 0.85
N ASN A 91 2.97 12.32 0.47
CA ASN A 91 1.89 11.77 -0.38
C ASN A 91 2.13 10.25 -0.37
N PRO A 92 1.23 9.35 -0.59
CA PRO A 92 -0.18 9.39 -0.97
C PRO A 92 -1.13 9.36 0.23
N VAL A 93 -2.43 9.47 -0.08
CA VAL A 93 -3.52 9.31 0.89
C VAL A 93 -3.93 7.84 0.98
N ILE A 94 -4.24 7.38 2.19
CA ILE A 94 -4.90 6.10 2.43
C ILE A 94 -6.36 6.39 2.77
N GLU A 95 -7.28 5.86 1.96
CA GLU A 95 -8.71 5.88 2.19
C GLU A 95 -9.12 4.59 2.87
N VAL A 96 -9.60 4.67 4.10
CA VAL A 96 -9.93 3.51 4.93
C VAL A 96 -11.42 3.39 5.09
N PHE A 97 -11.96 2.25 4.68
CA PHE A 97 -13.39 1.93 4.76
C PHE A 97 -13.69 0.94 5.89
N GLU A 98 -14.76 1.19 6.63
CA GLU A 98 -15.47 0.18 7.39
C GLU A 98 -16.80 -0.12 6.70
N TYR A 99 -16.92 -1.30 6.11
CA TYR A 99 -18.14 -1.77 5.48
C TYR A 99 -18.93 -2.73 6.36
N SER A 100 -20.25 -2.74 6.13
CA SER A 100 -21.14 -3.81 6.55
C SER A 100 -21.91 -4.30 5.30
N ALA A 101 -21.76 -5.58 4.97
CA ALA A 101 -22.48 -6.19 3.86
C ALA A 101 -22.94 -7.60 4.23
N PRO A 102 -24.09 -8.08 3.70
CA PRO A 102 -24.61 -9.42 3.98
C PRO A 102 -23.66 -10.55 3.57
N ASP A 103 -22.86 -10.34 2.54
CA ASP A 103 -21.90 -11.29 1.95
C ASP A 103 -20.43 -10.95 2.25
N GLN A 104 -20.16 -10.09 3.22
CA GLN A 104 -18.82 -9.62 3.55
C GLN A 104 -17.88 -10.77 3.92
N ARG A 105 -16.78 -10.91 3.18
CA ARG A 105 -15.67 -11.78 3.54
C ARG A 105 -14.72 -11.05 4.48
N ARG A 106 -14.45 -11.64 5.64
CA ARG A 106 -13.58 -11.02 6.66
C ARG A 106 -12.13 -11.53 6.64
N ALA A 107 -11.86 -12.61 5.91
CA ALA A 107 -10.51 -13.12 5.76
C ALA A 107 -9.71 -12.15 4.88
N VAL A 108 -8.62 -11.62 5.43
CA VAL A 108 -7.67 -10.79 4.67
C VAL A 108 -6.86 -11.72 3.76
N PRO A 109 -6.80 -11.45 2.44
CA PRO A 109 -6.02 -12.26 1.52
C PRO A 109 -4.52 -12.13 1.85
N ARG A 110 -3.79 -13.24 1.72
CA ARG A 110 -2.32 -13.20 1.81
C ARG A 110 -1.77 -12.46 0.57
N ASN A 111 -0.56 -11.98 0.67
CA ASN A 111 0.13 -11.32 -0.44
C ASN A 111 0.22 -12.22 -1.71
N SER A 112 0.16 -13.54 -1.54
CA SER A 112 0.19 -14.53 -2.63
C SER A 112 -1.19 -14.87 -3.23
N ASP A 113 -2.27 -14.41 -2.63
CA ASP A 113 -3.62 -14.72 -3.09
C ASP A 113 -4.06 -13.69 -4.15
N VAL A 114 -4.95 -14.08 -5.07
CA VAL A 114 -5.54 -13.12 -6.02
C VAL A 114 -6.34 -12.07 -5.25
N GLY A 115 -6.02 -10.78 -5.46
CA GLY A 115 -6.52 -9.68 -4.63
C GLY A 115 -5.62 -9.35 -3.43
N GLY A 116 -4.61 -10.19 -3.14
CA GLY A 116 -3.58 -9.87 -2.16
C GLY A 116 -2.76 -8.66 -2.59
N HIS A 117 -2.48 -7.78 -1.66
CA HIS A 117 -1.69 -6.57 -1.89
C HIS A 117 -1.00 -6.11 -0.60
N HIS A 118 -0.09 -5.20 -0.73
CA HIS A 118 0.54 -4.50 0.39
C HIS A 118 0.71 -3.02 0.08
N VAL A 119 0.85 -2.22 1.11
CA VAL A 119 1.16 -0.79 1.01
C VAL A 119 2.60 -0.59 1.47
N ALA A 120 3.47 -0.10 0.59
CA ALA A 120 4.86 0.17 0.91
C ALA A 120 5.04 1.61 1.41
N LEU A 121 5.69 1.75 2.57
CA LEU A 121 6.04 3.02 3.19
C LEU A 121 7.55 3.24 3.06
N TYR A 122 7.95 4.38 2.51
CA TYR A 122 9.35 4.76 2.41
C TYR A 122 9.82 5.36 3.73
N VAL A 123 10.95 4.86 4.24
CA VAL A 123 11.62 5.35 5.45
C VAL A 123 13.10 5.61 5.18
N ASP A 124 13.65 6.61 5.85
CA ASP A 124 15.07 6.95 5.71
C ASP A 124 15.97 5.93 6.42
N ASP A 125 15.58 5.48 7.63
CA ASP A 125 16.29 4.48 8.42
C ASP A 125 15.39 3.26 8.67
N LEU A 126 15.64 2.20 7.90
CA LEU A 126 14.85 0.96 7.98
C LEU A 126 15.06 0.22 9.29
N ASP A 127 16.30 0.20 9.81
CA ASP A 127 16.62 -0.56 11.01
C ASP A 127 15.99 0.12 12.24
N ALA A 128 16.05 1.45 12.34
CA ALA A 128 15.37 2.20 13.38
C ALA A 128 13.83 2.04 13.28
N ALA A 129 13.25 2.06 12.08
CA ALA A 129 11.83 1.88 11.88
C ALA A 129 11.35 0.47 12.27
N VAL A 130 12.13 -0.57 11.96
CA VAL A 130 11.85 -1.96 12.37
C VAL A 130 11.87 -2.09 13.90
N GLU A 131 12.89 -1.56 14.56
CA GLU A 131 12.98 -1.60 16.01
C GLU A 131 11.81 -0.86 16.68
N PHE A 132 11.44 0.30 16.13
CA PHE A 132 10.28 1.06 16.58
C PHE A 132 8.97 0.27 16.49
N LEU A 133 8.73 -0.45 15.39
CA LEU A 133 7.54 -1.30 15.23
C LEU A 133 7.55 -2.49 16.20
N ARG A 134 8.70 -3.16 16.35
CA ARG A 134 8.86 -4.29 17.28
C ARG A 134 8.60 -3.88 18.73
N GLN A 135 9.10 -2.73 19.17
CA GLN A 135 8.86 -2.19 20.51
C GLN A 135 7.38 -1.89 20.79
N ARG A 136 6.59 -1.65 19.74
CA ARG A 136 5.13 -1.44 19.81
C ARG A 136 4.32 -2.72 19.60
N GLY A 137 4.98 -3.87 19.56
CA GLY A 137 4.31 -5.17 19.41
C GLY A 137 3.77 -5.42 18.00
N VAL A 138 4.18 -4.66 16.99
CA VAL A 138 3.78 -4.89 15.61
C VAL A 138 4.51 -6.11 15.06
N ALA A 139 3.77 -7.00 14.38
CA ALA A 139 4.30 -8.22 13.79
C ALA A 139 5.14 -7.91 12.54
N VAL A 140 6.46 -7.75 12.72
CA VAL A 140 7.42 -7.61 11.63
C VAL A 140 7.83 -8.98 11.12
N LEU A 141 7.79 -9.21 9.80
CA LEU A 141 8.00 -10.51 9.16
C LEU A 141 9.48 -10.70 8.79
N GLY A 142 10.23 -11.29 9.70
CA GLY A 142 11.66 -11.56 9.51
C GLY A 142 12.55 -10.31 9.70
N ASP A 143 13.70 -10.33 9.06
CA ASP A 143 14.68 -9.24 9.10
C ASP A 143 14.74 -8.49 7.77
N PRO A 144 15.21 -7.22 7.76
CA PRO A 144 15.38 -6.45 6.55
C PRO A 144 16.19 -7.18 5.48
N THR A 145 15.65 -7.24 4.28
CA THR A 145 16.23 -7.92 3.12
C THR A 145 16.75 -6.88 2.12
N ALA A 146 17.95 -7.10 1.58
CA ALA A 146 18.48 -6.30 0.50
C ALA A 146 18.02 -6.86 -0.86
N SER A 147 17.58 -5.99 -1.75
CA SER A 147 17.20 -6.35 -3.11
C SER A 147 18.40 -6.49 -4.03
N VAL A 148 18.24 -7.28 -5.09
CA VAL A 148 19.24 -7.50 -6.14
C VAL A 148 18.69 -7.13 -7.52
N GLY A 149 19.54 -7.10 -8.53
CA GLY A 149 19.16 -6.77 -9.91
C GLY A 149 18.68 -5.32 -10.03
N PRO A 150 17.61 -5.04 -10.78
CA PRO A 150 17.10 -3.68 -11.00
C PRO A 150 16.70 -2.93 -9.71
N HIS A 151 16.45 -3.65 -8.62
CA HIS A 151 16.14 -3.09 -7.32
C HIS A 151 17.35 -2.97 -6.37
N LYS A 152 18.57 -3.16 -6.88
CA LYS A 152 19.79 -2.98 -6.08
C LYS A 152 19.80 -1.61 -5.40
N GLY A 153 20.22 -1.59 -4.13
CA GLY A 153 20.18 -0.39 -3.27
C GLY A 153 18.92 -0.28 -2.42
N GLN A 154 17.88 -1.05 -2.73
CA GLN A 154 16.68 -1.15 -1.88
C GLN A 154 16.92 -2.13 -0.73
N ARG A 155 16.44 -1.76 0.47
CA ARG A 155 16.21 -2.67 1.60
C ARG A 155 14.73 -2.62 1.96
N TRP A 156 14.16 -3.76 2.36
CA TRP A 156 12.73 -3.86 2.65
C TRP A 156 12.44 -4.91 3.72
N VAL A 157 11.28 -4.77 4.36
CA VAL A 157 10.71 -5.76 5.28
C VAL A 157 9.20 -5.59 5.33
N TYR A 158 8.47 -6.70 5.44
CA TYR A 158 7.03 -6.67 5.64
C TYR A 158 6.66 -6.62 7.12
N PHE A 159 5.50 -6.04 7.40
CA PHE A 159 4.84 -6.12 8.69
C PHE A 159 3.33 -6.22 8.52
N VAL A 160 2.64 -6.63 9.58
CA VAL A 160 1.20 -6.89 9.55
C VAL A 160 0.50 -5.94 10.50
N ALA A 161 -0.50 -5.23 9.99
CA ALA A 161 -1.37 -4.37 10.79
C ALA A 161 -2.29 -5.23 11.70
N PRO A 162 -2.88 -4.66 12.76
CA PRO A 162 -3.72 -5.40 13.70
C PRO A 162 -4.85 -6.20 13.07
N TRP A 163 -5.44 -5.68 11.99
CA TRP A 163 -6.51 -6.34 11.24
C TRP A 163 -6.03 -7.39 10.22
N GLY A 164 -4.71 -7.64 10.12
CA GLY A 164 -4.12 -8.61 9.20
C GLY A 164 -3.69 -8.03 7.84
N GLY A 165 -3.91 -6.74 7.60
CA GLY A 165 -3.45 -6.07 6.37
C GLY A 165 -1.93 -6.02 6.29
N GLN A 166 -1.37 -6.29 5.11
CA GLN A 166 0.07 -6.33 4.92
C GLN A 166 0.60 -4.97 4.47
N PHE A 167 1.68 -4.56 5.14
CA PHE A 167 2.46 -3.37 4.81
C PHE A 167 3.91 -3.74 4.58
N GLU A 168 4.65 -2.83 3.95
CA GLU A 168 6.08 -2.96 3.72
C GLU A 168 6.79 -1.67 4.16
N LEU A 169 7.94 -1.81 4.80
CA LEU A 169 8.90 -0.71 4.91
C LEU A 169 9.95 -0.86 3.82
N VAL A 170 10.26 0.23 3.14
CA VAL A 170 11.33 0.28 2.15
C VAL A 170 12.27 1.44 2.43
N SER A 171 13.56 1.23 2.18
CA SER A 171 14.58 2.29 2.19
C SER A 171 15.52 2.14 1.00
N TYR A 172 16.18 3.22 0.63
CA TYR A 172 17.13 3.25 -0.49
C TYR A 172 18.41 3.95 -0.05
N PRO A 173 19.22 3.33 0.85
CA PRO A 173 20.41 3.96 1.42
C PRO A 173 21.47 4.31 0.37
N GLU A 174 21.49 3.62 -0.77
CA GLU A 174 22.40 3.86 -1.89
C GLU A 174 21.70 4.52 -3.10
N GLY A 175 20.48 5.05 -2.91
CA GLY A 175 19.64 5.53 -4.01
C GLY A 175 18.92 4.42 -4.75
N ARG A 176 18.08 4.80 -5.72
CA ARG A 176 17.31 3.86 -6.56
C ARG A 176 18.06 3.62 -7.85
N ALA A 177 18.63 2.42 -8.06
CA ALA A 177 19.42 2.09 -9.23
C ALA A 177 18.69 2.40 -10.55
N TRP A 178 17.40 2.04 -10.66
CA TRP A 178 16.61 2.30 -11.87
C TRP A 178 16.34 3.80 -12.15
N TYR A 179 16.38 4.67 -11.14
CA TYR A 179 16.32 6.12 -11.34
C TYR A 179 17.64 6.63 -11.95
N LEU A 180 18.77 6.09 -11.49
CA LEU A 180 20.09 6.51 -11.97
C LEU A 180 20.33 6.08 -13.43
N GLU A 181 19.75 4.96 -13.86
CA GLU A 181 19.85 4.46 -15.24
C GLU A 181 18.93 5.19 -16.22
N HIS A 182 17.87 5.86 -15.74
CA HIS A 182 16.84 6.51 -16.56
C HIS A 182 16.72 8.02 -16.31
N ASP A 183 17.63 8.62 -15.53
CA ASP A 183 17.67 10.05 -15.32
C ASP A 183 18.21 10.74 -16.59
N PRO A 184 17.40 11.59 -17.28
CA PRO A 184 17.85 12.32 -18.46
C PRO A 184 19.06 13.24 -18.18
N ALA A 185 19.32 13.61 -16.93
CA ALA A 185 20.45 14.43 -16.52
C ALA A 185 21.77 13.62 -16.41
N SER A 186 21.71 12.27 -16.37
CA SER A 186 22.91 11.41 -16.31
C SER A 186 23.52 11.11 -17.68
N SER A 187 22.93 11.63 -18.76
CA SER A 187 23.35 11.40 -20.17
C SER A 187 24.03 12.63 -20.81
N SER A 188 24.50 13.58 -19.99
CA SER A 188 25.23 14.78 -20.45
C SER A 188 26.71 14.78 -20.06
#